data_f606374ff8814939fd2aac59531137cb
#
_entry.id   f606374ff8814939fd2aac59531137cb
#
_cell.length_a   1.000
_cell.length_b   1.000
_cell.length_c   1.000
_cell.angle_alpha   90.00
_cell.angle_beta   90.00
_cell.angle_gamma   90.00
#
_symmetry.space_group_name_H-M   'P 1'
#
loop_
_entity.id
_entity.type
_entity.pdbx_description
1 polymer ?
#
loop_
_entity_poly.entity_id
_entity_poly.type
_entity_poly.pdbx_seq_one_letter_code
_entity_poly.pdbx_strand_id
1 'polypeptide(L)'
;MAEEKFQTLHPEGKPAPRIDKAKYDLVHATLLQIIPRNVEGVPFTTLADRVAESLTPEQLTRLGSVGWYTTNVKLDMEARGEIERVPGSKPQRLRRTR
;
A
#
# COMPACT_ATOMS: atom_id res chain seq x y z
N MET A 1 -21.31 2.59 16.14
CA MET A 1 -21.38 2.90 14.71
C MET A 1 -20.72 1.80 13.90
N ALA A 2 -21.32 1.43 12.79
CA ALA A 2 -20.74 0.43 11.93
C ALA A 2 -19.49 1.01 11.27
N GLU A 3 -18.43 0.21 11.25
CA GLU A 3 -17.20 0.59 10.55
C GLU A 3 -17.44 0.55 9.04
N GLU A 4 -16.94 1.57 8.36
CA GLU A 4 -17.03 1.59 6.91
C GLU A 4 -15.98 0.65 6.32
N LYS A 5 -16.39 -0.17 5.36
CA LYS A 5 -15.49 -1.09 4.65
C LYS A 5 -15.19 -0.55 3.27
N PHE A 6 -13.98 -0.81 2.82
CA PHE A 6 -13.51 -0.40 1.50
C PHE A 6 -13.17 -1.65 0.69
N GLN A 7 -13.76 -1.78 -0.50
CA GLN A 7 -13.46 -2.89 -1.38
C GLN A 7 -12.17 -2.62 -2.15
N THR A 8 -11.12 -3.41 -1.87
CA THR A 8 -9.86 -3.29 -2.60
C THR A 8 -9.94 -4.00 -3.94
N LEU A 9 -8.99 -3.69 -4.82
CA LEU A 9 -8.87 -4.30 -6.14
C LEU A 9 -7.53 -5.02 -6.25
N HIS A 10 -7.46 -5.93 -7.22
CA HIS A 10 -6.22 -6.63 -7.55
C HIS A 10 -5.85 -6.32 -8.99
N PRO A 11 -4.58 -6.01 -9.30
CA PRO A 11 -4.18 -5.61 -10.66
C PRO A 11 -4.39 -6.70 -11.72
N GLU A 12 -4.49 -7.97 -11.30
CA GLU A 12 -4.78 -9.06 -12.23
C GLU A 12 -6.24 -9.49 -12.21
N GLY A 13 -7.12 -8.70 -11.57
CA GLY A 13 -8.53 -9.01 -11.50
C GLY A 13 -8.90 -10.13 -10.53
N LYS A 14 -7.98 -10.55 -9.70
CA LYS A 14 -8.22 -11.60 -8.70
C LYS A 14 -9.09 -11.06 -7.57
N PRO A 15 -9.79 -11.95 -6.81
CA PRO A 15 -10.53 -11.52 -5.64
C PRO A 15 -9.63 -10.77 -4.66
N ALA A 16 -10.14 -9.68 -4.11
CA ALA A 16 -9.39 -8.85 -3.17
C ALA A 16 -10.25 -8.58 -1.93
N PRO A 17 -9.63 -8.40 -0.76
CA PRO A 17 -10.39 -8.26 0.47
C PRO A 17 -11.09 -6.91 0.60
N ARG A 18 -12.17 -6.92 1.37
CA ARG A 18 -12.79 -5.70 1.87
C ARG A 18 -12.12 -5.41 3.21
N ILE A 19 -11.62 -4.21 3.38
CA ILE A 19 -10.90 -3.85 4.59
C ILE A 19 -11.49 -2.60 5.24
N ASP A 20 -11.20 -2.39 6.50
CA ASP A 20 -11.64 -1.20 7.21
C ASP A 20 -11.11 0.05 6.49
N LYS A 21 -12.03 0.96 6.15
CA LYS A 21 -11.68 2.15 5.38
C LYS A 21 -10.66 3.04 6.09
N ALA A 22 -10.80 3.18 7.41
CA ALA A 22 -9.84 4.00 8.16
C ALA A 22 -8.43 3.44 8.08
N LYS A 23 -8.31 2.11 8.13
CA LYS A 23 -7.01 1.44 8.00
C LYS A 23 -6.47 1.57 6.57
N TYR A 24 -7.36 1.41 5.58
CA TYR A 24 -6.98 1.62 4.19
C TYR A 24 -6.46 3.05 3.98
N ASP A 25 -7.21 4.04 4.43
CA ASP A 25 -6.84 5.44 4.24
C ASP A 25 -5.49 5.77 4.89
N LEU A 26 -5.24 5.23 6.08
CA LEU A 26 -3.97 5.44 6.78
C LEU A 26 -2.78 4.89 5.99
N VAL A 27 -2.88 3.64 5.54
CA VAL A 27 -1.80 2.99 4.81
C VAL A 27 -1.63 3.61 3.42
N HIS A 28 -2.74 3.92 2.76
CA HIS A 28 -2.74 4.57 1.44
C HIS A 28 -2.01 5.91 1.49
N ALA A 29 -2.36 6.77 2.44
CA ALA A 29 -1.71 8.07 2.59
C ALA A 29 -0.21 7.92 2.88
N THR A 30 0.15 6.94 3.73
CA THR A 30 1.53 6.68 4.07
C THR A 30 2.33 6.20 2.86
N LEU A 31 1.77 5.29 2.06
CA LEU A 31 2.43 4.80 0.86
C LEU A 31 2.62 5.90 -0.18
N LEU A 32 1.66 6.82 -0.31
CA LEU A 32 1.82 7.97 -1.21
C LEU A 32 2.99 8.86 -0.82
N GLN A 33 3.30 8.94 0.48
CA GLN A 33 4.45 9.72 0.94
C GLN A 33 5.78 8.98 0.72
N ILE A 34 5.75 7.65 0.82
CA ILE A 34 6.96 6.83 0.74
C ILE A 34 7.36 6.55 -0.71
N ILE A 35 6.40 6.23 -1.57
CA ILE A 35 6.67 5.82 -2.95
C ILE A 35 6.94 7.05 -3.81
N PRO A 36 8.15 7.17 -4.39
CA PRO A 36 8.52 8.37 -5.16
C PRO A 36 7.99 8.34 -6.59
N ARG A 37 8.08 9.48 -7.26
CA ARG A 37 7.70 9.62 -8.67
C ARG A 37 8.89 9.46 -9.60
N ASN A 38 10.07 9.12 -9.07
CA ASN A 38 11.28 9.03 -9.89
C ASN A 38 11.35 7.71 -10.67
N VAL A 39 12.27 7.63 -11.61
CA VAL A 39 12.43 6.48 -12.50
C VAL A 39 12.80 5.20 -11.73
N GLU A 40 13.58 5.35 -10.68
CA GLU A 40 14.09 4.19 -9.93
C GLU A 40 13.07 3.53 -9.02
N GLY A 41 12.16 4.32 -8.45
CA GLY A 41 11.19 3.81 -7.49
C GLY A 41 11.82 3.34 -6.19
N VAL A 42 11.05 2.57 -5.41
CA VAL A 42 11.52 1.95 -4.16
C VAL A 42 11.23 0.46 -4.19
N PRO A 43 12.10 -0.36 -3.58
CA PRO A 43 11.87 -1.81 -3.53
C PRO A 43 10.61 -2.14 -2.72
N PHE A 44 9.79 -3.04 -3.24
CA PHE A 44 8.62 -3.51 -2.52
C PHE A 44 9.00 -4.10 -1.16
N THR A 45 10.12 -4.81 -1.09
CA THR A 45 10.58 -5.46 0.15
C THR A 45 10.82 -4.50 1.32
N THR A 46 10.97 -3.20 1.05
CA THR A 46 11.20 -2.20 2.10
C THR A 46 9.93 -1.50 2.55
N LEU A 47 8.81 -1.69 1.84
CA LEU A 47 7.60 -0.89 2.09
C LEU A 47 6.99 -1.11 3.46
N ALA A 48 6.84 -2.37 3.89
CA ALA A 48 6.23 -2.66 5.19
C ALA A 48 7.01 -2.01 6.33
N ASP A 49 8.33 -2.10 6.30
CA ASP A 49 9.18 -1.49 7.33
C ASP A 49 9.06 0.02 7.31
N ARG A 50 9.04 0.63 6.12
CA ARG A 50 8.91 2.08 6.00
C ARG A 50 7.56 2.59 6.45
N VAL A 51 6.50 1.82 6.19
CA VAL A 51 5.17 2.14 6.71
C VAL A 51 5.18 2.09 8.23
N ALA A 52 5.75 1.02 8.80
CA ALA A 52 5.84 0.86 10.25
C ALA A 52 6.59 2.03 10.90
N GLU A 53 7.69 2.46 10.29
CA GLU A 53 8.48 3.60 10.81
C GLU A 53 7.72 4.92 10.75
N SER A 54 6.76 5.05 9.85
CA SER A 54 5.99 6.27 9.65
C SER A 54 4.78 6.39 10.56
N LEU A 55 4.40 5.31 11.23
CA LEU A 55 3.21 5.26 12.09
C LEU A 55 3.58 5.36 13.57
N THR A 56 2.66 5.91 14.36
CA THR A 56 2.81 5.93 15.82
C THR A 56 2.57 4.53 16.39
N PRO A 57 3.05 4.23 17.61
CA PRO A 57 2.76 2.95 18.25
C PRO A 57 1.26 2.66 18.35
N GLU A 58 0.44 3.69 18.60
CA GLU A 58 -1.02 3.53 18.66
C GLU A 58 -1.60 3.14 17.31
N GLN A 59 -1.13 3.79 16.24
CA GLN A 59 -1.57 3.45 14.89
C GLN A 59 -1.19 2.02 14.52
N LEU A 60 0.03 1.61 14.89
CA LEU A 60 0.49 0.24 14.63
C LEU A 60 -0.37 -0.78 15.35
N THR A 61 -0.71 -0.51 16.61
CA THR A 61 -1.56 -1.40 17.40
C THR A 61 -2.94 -1.53 16.76
N ARG A 62 -3.54 -0.43 16.33
CA ARG A 62 -4.85 -0.44 15.69
C ARG A 62 -4.84 -1.13 14.34
N LEU A 63 -3.75 -0.93 13.58
CA LEU A 63 -3.63 -1.51 12.24
C LEU A 63 -3.55 -3.02 12.30
N GLY A 64 -2.78 -3.56 13.23
CA GLY A 64 -2.55 -4.99 13.35
C GLY A 64 -1.39 -5.42 12.46
N SER A 65 -1.66 -6.16 11.38
CA SER A 65 -0.60 -6.67 10.51
C SER A 65 -0.17 -5.62 9.48
N VAL A 66 0.96 -4.96 9.72
CA VAL A 66 1.51 -3.96 8.81
C VAL A 66 1.80 -4.58 7.43
N GLY A 67 2.37 -5.77 7.41
CA GLY A 67 2.71 -6.44 6.15
C GLY A 67 1.49 -6.76 5.32
N TRP A 68 0.45 -7.30 5.97
CA TRP A 68 -0.80 -7.63 5.27
C TRP A 68 -1.46 -6.38 4.66
N TYR A 69 -1.60 -5.32 5.46
CA TYR A 69 -2.23 -4.08 4.98
C TYR A 69 -1.40 -3.40 3.91
N THR A 70 -0.09 -3.33 4.09
CA THR A 70 0.81 -2.73 3.10
C THR A 70 0.69 -3.45 1.76
N THR A 71 0.70 -4.78 1.76
CA THR A 71 0.61 -5.56 0.53
C THR A 71 -0.73 -5.36 -0.16
N ASN A 72 -1.84 -5.45 0.58
CA ASN A 72 -3.17 -5.33 -0.02
C ASN A 72 -3.48 -3.92 -0.51
N VAL A 73 -3.07 -2.90 0.22
CA VAL A 73 -3.25 -1.51 -0.22
C VAL A 73 -2.38 -1.22 -1.44
N LYS A 74 -1.14 -1.70 -1.44
CA LYS A 74 -0.23 -1.55 -2.59
C LYS A 74 -0.83 -2.18 -3.85
N LEU A 75 -1.39 -3.39 -3.75
CA LEU A 75 -2.04 -4.05 -4.89
C LEU A 75 -3.23 -3.24 -5.39
N ASP A 76 -4.03 -2.70 -4.49
CA ASP A 76 -5.16 -1.85 -4.85
C ASP A 76 -4.69 -0.59 -5.58
N MET A 77 -3.63 0.04 -5.10
CA MET A 77 -3.07 1.23 -5.74
C MET A 77 -2.56 0.94 -7.15
N GLU A 78 -1.94 -0.24 -7.36
CA GLU A 78 -1.54 -0.68 -8.70
C GLU A 78 -2.76 -0.86 -9.60
N ALA A 79 -3.81 -1.50 -9.08
CA ALA A 79 -5.03 -1.74 -9.85
C ALA A 79 -5.71 -0.45 -10.28
N ARG A 80 -5.61 0.59 -9.46
CA ARG A 80 -6.21 1.90 -9.75
C ARG A 80 -5.30 2.82 -10.56
N GLY A 81 -4.08 2.36 -10.87
CA GLY A 81 -3.14 3.14 -11.65
C GLY A 81 -2.44 4.26 -10.90
N GLU A 82 -2.48 4.23 -9.57
CA GLU A 82 -1.83 5.26 -8.74
C GLU A 82 -0.32 5.03 -8.62
N ILE A 83 0.10 3.78 -8.66
CA ILE A 83 1.50 3.39 -8.67
C ILE A 83 1.69 2.32 -9.73
N GLU A 84 2.95 2.11 -10.12
CA GLU A 84 3.28 1.09 -11.11
C GLU A 84 4.59 0.41 -10.74
N ARG A 85 4.77 -0.80 -11.26
CA ARG A 85 6.04 -1.51 -11.12
C ARG A 85 7.04 -0.94 -12.11
N VAL A 86 8.25 -0.73 -11.64
CA VAL A 86 9.33 -0.27 -12.52
C VAL A 86 9.68 -1.41 -13.46
N PRO A 87 9.58 -1.22 -14.80
CA PRO A 87 9.84 -2.29 -15.76
C PRO A 87 11.23 -2.90 -15.58
N GLY A 88 11.30 -4.23 -15.61
CA GLY A 88 12.56 -4.96 -15.53
C GLY A 88 13.22 -4.99 -14.17
N SER A 89 12.60 -4.41 -13.14
CA SER A 89 13.21 -4.41 -11.81
C SER A 89 13.09 -5.77 -11.13
N LYS A 90 14.21 -6.22 -10.54
CA LYS A 90 14.29 -7.43 -9.73
C LYS A 90 15.27 -7.16 -8.59
N PRO A 91 14.82 -7.18 -7.32
CA PRO A 91 13.42 -7.37 -6.90
C PRO A 91 12.49 -6.24 -7.37
N GLN A 92 11.20 -6.46 -7.22
CA GLN A 92 10.17 -5.52 -7.65
C GLN A 92 10.37 -4.14 -7.02
N ARG A 93 10.30 -3.10 -7.84
CA ARG A 93 10.33 -1.72 -7.38
C ARG A 93 9.06 -1.02 -7.83
N LEU A 94 8.63 -0.05 -7.05
CA LEU A 94 7.39 0.68 -7.30
C LEU A 94 7.64 2.18 -7.36
N ARG A 95 6.87 2.87 -8.21
CA ARG A 95 6.92 4.33 -8.30
C ARG A 95 5.51 4.85 -8.51
N ARG A 96 5.28 6.12 -8.12
CA ARG A 96 3.98 6.74 -8.37
C ARG A 96 3.86 7.12 -9.84
N THR A 97 2.64 6.99 -10.36
CA THR A 97 2.32 7.37 -11.75
C THR A 97 2.03 8.87 -11.87
N ARG A 98 1.76 9.52 -10.74
CA ARG A 98 1.43 10.95 -10.71
C ARG A 98 2.20 11.70 -9.64
#